data_19ed90e4726874c29df61aea20151870
#
_entry.id   19ed90e4726874c29df61aea20151870
#
_cell.length_a   1.000
_cell.length_b   1.000
_cell.length_c   1.000
_cell.angle_alpha   90.00
_cell.angle_beta   90.00
_cell.angle_gamma   90.00
#
_symmetry.space_group_name_H-M   'P 1'
#
loop_
_entity.id
_entity.type
_entity.pdbx_description
1 polymer ?
#
loop_
_entity_poly.entity_id
_entity_poly.type
_entity_poly.pdbx_seq_one_letter_code
_entity_poly.pdbx_strand_id
1 'polypeptide(L)'
;IAQCLVGSEMCIRDSSNEDGKQFHTIQAGETLYQLTLKYHVTAQAICKANPGLSAENFRIGQVIVIPAQDNTPAQTEQTAQAEPAVKKNEWRDMHKVARKETIFSISQQYGITQEELIAANPELKNGKLKKGSFLFIPYPKSQETGKTAPSSQAAPSNEELFKENSISKKQINTIKVALMLPFTSTSQDEQSRMVEFYEGFLMAIDSLKHQGVSADIYTYDTKGTTAGTNAILSQSKLKDMDIILGPAHQSSIASVAAFADKNNIRLVVPFSPKVDQVFTNPNIYQVNTPQSYLYSKVYEHFIRKFGKTNVIFVDDGSGDKEKAEFIKGMKNELKDNNVRFKQIQLAGDIDPNKVIAAMDTLQENIFIPTSGRSSALTRVLPHLTLVRREHPHFDMHLFGYPEWQTYTQDFLANFYELDTYFYSSFYTNNLFPAAINFTQSYRRWYSKDMSNTYPKYGMLGFDVGYFFLKGLSQQGNKLEENLNRVQVTPIQTGFCFERVNNWGGFINRKVFFVHFTKDYELIKLDFE
;
A
#
# COMPACT_ATOMS: atom_id res chain seq x y z
N ILE A 1 -1.90 -49.36 19.74
CA ILE A 1 -0.49 -49.70 20.11
C ILE A 1 0.34 -48.50 19.72
N ALA A 2 0.77 -47.80 20.76
CA ALA A 2 1.65 -46.65 20.66
C ALA A 2 3.08 -47.11 20.26
N GLN A 3 3.76 -46.32 19.46
CA GLN A 3 5.19 -46.17 19.59
C GLN A 3 5.63 -44.78 19.13
N CYS A 4 6.12 -44.01 20.08
CA CYS A 4 6.90 -42.79 19.89
C CYS A 4 8.17 -43.11 19.08
N LEU A 5 8.48 -42.25 18.13
CA LEU A 5 9.84 -42.05 17.68
C LEU A 5 10.16 -40.55 17.76
N VAL A 6 11.01 -40.26 18.73
CA VAL A 6 11.73 -39.00 18.91
C VAL A 6 12.87 -38.98 17.89
N GLY A 7 13.03 -37.83 17.24
CA GLY A 7 14.24 -37.47 16.50
C GLY A 7 14.24 -37.83 15.03
N SER A 8 13.70 -36.91 14.23
CA SER A 8 14.20 -36.69 12.88
C SER A 8 14.05 -35.23 12.55
N GLU A 9 15.15 -34.61 12.19
CA GLU A 9 15.26 -33.30 11.57
C GLU A 9 14.21 -33.20 10.49
N MET A 10 13.22 -32.33 10.71
CA MET A 10 12.21 -32.03 9.70
C MET A 10 12.86 -31.09 8.69
N CYS A 11 13.54 -31.70 7.70
CA CYS A 11 13.94 -31.03 6.49
C CYS A 11 12.69 -30.32 5.95
N ILE A 12 12.71 -28.99 5.92
CA ILE A 12 11.78 -28.22 5.16
C ILE A 12 12.01 -28.63 3.70
N ARG A 13 11.20 -29.55 3.20
CA ARG A 13 11.18 -29.86 1.78
C ARG A 13 10.66 -28.62 1.07
N ASP A 14 11.48 -28.16 0.14
CA ASP A 14 11.08 -27.22 -0.89
C ASP A 14 9.71 -27.62 -1.44
N SER A 15 8.67 -26.86 -1.10
CA SER A 15 7.32 -27.16 -1.57
C SER A 15 7.17 -26.61 -2.98
N SER A 16 7.16 -27.49 -3.98
CA SER A 16 6.70 -27.15 -5.34
C SER A 16 5.20 -26.96 -5.32
N ASN A 17 4.73 -25.75 -5.66
CA ASN A 17 3.33 -25.51 -5.99
C ASN A 17 3.04 -25.93 -7.43
N GLU A 18 1.75 -26.06 -7.80
CA GLU A 18 1.25 -26.52 -9.10
C GLU A 18 1.82 -25.75 -10.33
N ASP A 19 2.50 -24.61 -10.12
CA ASP A 19 3.15 -23.81 -11.17
C ASP A 19 4.65 -24.09 -11.36
N GLY A 20 5.23 -25.14 -10.73
CA GLY A 20 6.66 -25.50 -10.88
C GLY A 20 7.65 -24.50 -10.28
N LYS A 21 7.22 -23.54 -9.49
CA LYS A 21 8.07 -22.58 -8.77
C LYS A 21 8.52 -23.19 -7.45
N GLN A 22 9.84 -23.21 -7.21
CA GLN A 22 10.44 -23.65 -5.96
C GLN A 22 10.77 -22.42 -5.10
N PHE A 23 10.47 -22.48 -3.80
CA PHE A 23 10.82 -21.42 -2.85
C PHE A 23 12.01 -21.85 -2.00
N HIS A 24 12.93 -20.93 -1.76
CA HIS A 24 14.08 -21.14 -0.90
C HIS A 24 14.16 -20.05 0.17
N THR A 25 14.37 -20.44 1.42
CA THR A 25 14.66 -19.51 2.51
C THR A 25 16.16 -19.43 2.71
N ILE A 26 16.76 -18.25 2.53
CA ILE A 26 18.21 -18.02 2.65
C ILE A 26 18.67 -18.42 4.06
N GLN A 27 19.67 -19.32 4.14
CA GLN A 27 20.24 -19.81 5.36
C GLN A 27 21.50 -19.03 5.76
N ALA A 28 21.98 -19.24 7.00
CA ALA A 28 23.21 -18.62 7.48
C ALA A 28 24.41 -19.02 6.61
N GLY A 29 25.12 -18.02 6.09
CA GLY A 29 26.31 -18.21 5.25
C GLY A 29 26.04 -18.54 3.79
N GLU A 30 24.76 -18.66 3.36
CA GLU A 30 24.46 -18.83 1.94
C GLU A 30 24.66 -17.51 1.17
N THR A 31 25.28 -17.61 -0.01
CA THR A 31 25.44 -16.50 -0.97
C THR A 31 24.63 -16.79 -2.22
N LEU A 32 24.35 -15.73 -3.01
CA LEU A 32 23.67 -15.90 -4.29
C LEU A 32 24.42 -16.88 -5.20
N TYR A 33 25.76 -16.82 -5.20
CA TYR A 33 26.61 -17.77 -5.94
C TYR A 33 26.40 -19.22 -5.49
N GLN A 34 26.36 -19.50 -4.19
CA GLN A 34 26.07 -20.85 -3.69
C GLN A 34 24.70 -21.36 -4.08
N LEU A 35 23.68 -20.47 -4.12
CA LEU A 35 22.34 -20.84 -4.60
C LEU A 35 22.34 -21.17 -6.08
N THR A 36 23.14 -20.47 -6.92
CA THR A 36 23.29 -20.84 -8.34
C THR A 36 23.85 -22.25 -8.51
N LEU A 37 24.82 -22.63 -7.70
CA LEU A 37 25.41 -23.98 -7.69
C LEU A 37 24.42 -25.04 -7.15
N LYS A 38 23.73 -24.72 -6.06
CA LYS A 38 22.78 -25.63 -5.40
C LYS A 38 21.59 -26.00 -6.28
N TYR A 39 21.06 -25.03 -7.01
CA TYR A 39 19.85 -25.18 -7.83
C TYR A 39 20.15 -25.30 -9.33
N HIS A 40 21.41 -25.24 -9.75
CA HIS A 40 21.83 -25.28 -11.14
C HIS A 40 21.12 -24.23 -12.02
N VAL A 41 20.98 -23.02 -11.49
CA VAL A 41 20.36 -21.85 -12.16
C VAL A 41 21.34 -20.68 -12.18
N THR A 42 21.22 -19.79 -13.14
CA THR A 42 22.08 -18.60 -13.20
C THR A 42 21.64 -17.54 -12.18
N ALA A 43 22.58 -16.70 -11.72
CA ALA A 43 22.26 -15.55 -10.87
C ALA A 43 21.23 -14.63 -11.54
N GLN A 44 21.36 -14.46 -12.86
CA GLN A 44 20.40 -13.69 -13.65
C GLN A 44 18.99 -14.25 -13.60
N ALA A 45 18.83 -15.59 -13.66
CA ALA A 45 17.53 -16.24 -13.57
C ALA A 45 16.90 -16.03 -12.19
N ILE A 46 17.70 -16.14 -11.11
CA ILE A 46 17.24 -15.87 -9.74
C ILE A 46 16.84 -14.39 -9.60
N CYS A 47 17.67 -13.44 -10.05
CA CYS A 47 17.37 -12.02 -9.99
C CYS A 47 16.11 -11.67 -10.81
N LYS A 48 15.93 -12.26 -11.99
CA LYS A 48 14.74 -12.07 -12.83
C LYS A 48 13.48 -12.61 -12.18
N ALA A 49 13.56 -13.76 -11.49
CA ALA A 49 12.43 -14.33 -10.75
C ALA A 49 12.11 -13.55 -9.45
N ASN A 50 13.07 -12.75 -8.96
CA ASN A 50 12.96 -11.95 -7.75
C ASN A 50 13.39 -10.50 -8.01
N PRO A 51 12.63 -9.72 -8.76
CA PRO A 51 13.03 -8.35 -9.14
C PRO A 51 13.11 -7.38 -7.95
N GLY A 52 12.61 -7.75 -6.79
CA GLY A 52 12.78 -7.02 -5.54
C GLY A 52 14.04 -7.39 -4.74
N LEU A 53 14.81 -8.39 -5.18
CA LEU A 53 16.01 -8.85 -4.47
C LEU A 53 17.22 -7.98 -4.84
N SER A 54 18.01 -7.61 -3.84
CA SER A 54 19.25 -6.85 -3.99
C SER A 54 20.31 -7.35 -3.01
N ALA A 55 21.56 -6.92 -3.18
CA ALA A 55 22.63 -7.26 -2.23
C ALA A 55 22.31 -6.81 -0.80
N GLU A 56 21.60 -5.69 -0.65
CA GLU A 56 21.26 -5.13 0.66
C GLU A 56 20.20 -5.95 1.41
N ASN A 57 19.26 -6.57 0.69
CA ASN A 57 18.18 -7.34 1.27
C ASN A 57 18.36 -8.87 1.13
N PHE A 58 19.48 -9.32 0.56
CA PHE A 58 19.86 -10.73 0.53
C PHE A 58 20.32 -11.17 1.92
N ARG A 59 19.38 -11.54 2.80
CA ARG A 59 19.63 -11.80 4.22
C ARG A 59 19.07 -13.15 4.65
N ILE A 60 19.64 -13.69 5.73
CA ILE A 60 19.14 -14.91 6.39
C ILE A 60 17.64 -14.77 6.67
N GLY A 61 16.89 -15.83 6.38
CA GLY A 61 15.44 -15.88 6.53
C GLY A 61 14.65 -15.22 5.41
N GLN A 62 15.30 -14.60 4.43
CA GLN A 62 14.63 -14.09 3.23
C GLN A 62 14.16 -15.24 2.35
N VAL A 63 12.90 -15.20 1.93
CA VAL A 63 12.36 -16.16 0.97
C VAL A 63 12.58 -15.64 -0.45
N ILE A 64 13.01 -16.51 -1.34
CA ILE A 64 13.20 -16.24 -2.76
C ILE A 64 12.57 -17.33 -3.61
N VAL A 65 12.17 -16.95 -4.83
CA VAL A 65 11.73 -17.89 -5.85
C VAL A 65 12.95 -18.41 -6.60
N ILE A 66 13.10 -19.72 -6.69
CA ILE A 66 14.07 -20.38 -7.56
C ILE A 66 13.32 -20.76 -8.85
N PRO A 67 13.69 -20.23 -10.02
CA PRO A 67 13.06 -20.60 -11.27
C PRO A 67 13.40 -22.06 -11.65
N ALA A 68 12.53 -22.69 -12.43
CA ALA A 68 12.83 -24.00 -13.02
C ALA A 68 14.08 -23.88 -13.93
N GLN A 69 14.86 -24.97 -14.06
CA GLN A 69 16.07 -24.98 -14.85
C GLN A 69 15.79 -24.66 -16.33
N ASP A 70 16.28 -23.52 -16.79
CA ASP A 70 16.43 -23.24 -18.23
C ASP A 70 17.85 -23.64 -18.66
N ASN A 71 17.95 -24.59 -19.57
CA ASN A 71 19.21 -25.07 -20.13
C ASN A 71 19.80 -24.03 -21.08
N THR A 72 20.48 -23.00 -20.54
CA THR A 72 21.27 -22.06 -21.36
C THR A 72 22.59 -21.72 -20.65
N PRO A 73 23.75 -21.82 -21.32
CA PRO A 73 25.06 -21.59 -20.71
C PRO A 73 25.34 -20.10 -20.48
N ALA A 74 26.00 -19.82 -19.37
CA ALA A 74 26.39 -18.48 -18.93
C ALA A 74 27.50 -17.87 -19.79
N GLN A 75 27.38 -16.59 -20.15
CA GLN A 75 28.50 -15.74 -20.56
C GLN A 75 28.63 -14.55 -19.60
N THR A 76 29.88 -14.30 -19.23
CA THR A 76 30.36 -13.28 -18.30
C THR A 76 30.80 -12.05 -19.09
N GLU A 77 30.38 -10.83 -18.72
CA GLU A 77 31.17 -9.62 -18.96
C GLU A 77 30.86 -8.49 -17.96
N GLN A 78 31.91 -7.74 -17.58
CA GLN A 78 32.03 -6.79 -16.47
C GLN A 78 31.73 -5.35 -16.90
N THR A 79 31.31 -4.42 -16.12
CA THR A 79 31.93 -3.46 -15.20
C THR A 79 31.03 -2.29 -14.80
N ALA A 80 31.11 -1.95 -13.67
CA ALA A 80 30.92 -1.00 -12.56
C ALA A 80 30.51 0.46 -12.81
N GLN A 81 29.60 0.98 -11.96
CA GLN A 81 29.80 2.19 -11.11
C GLN A 81 28.63 2.38 -10.11
N ALA A 82 28.95 2.87 -8.91
CA ALA A 82 28.05 2.94 -7.76
C ALA A 82 27.25 4.25 -7.69
N GLU A 83 26.01 4.18 -7.18
CA GLU A 83 25.23 5.33 -6.71
C GLU A 83 24.33 4.98 -5.49
N PRO A 84 23.81 5.97 -4.73
CA PRO A 84 23.55 5.87 -3.30
C PRO A 84 22.20 5.27 -2.87
N ALA A 85 22.16 4.91 -1.60
CA ALA A 85 21.19 4.08 -0.88
C ALA A 85 19.69 4.47 -1.02
N VAL A 86 18.86 3.43 -1.25
CA VAL A 86 17.39 3.47 -1.24
C VAL A 86 16.86 3.17 0.17
N LYS A 87 15.79 3.85 0.60
CA LYS A 87 15.09 3.55 1.86
C LYS A 87 14.62 2.09 1.87
N LYS A 88 14.90 1.36 2.96
CA LYS A 88 14.52 -0.05 3.14
C LYS A 88 13.04 -0.17 3.44
N ASN A 89 12.36 -1.19 2.87
CA ASN A 89 11.04 -1.59 3.32
C ASN A 89 11.09 -2.04 4.79
N GLU A 90 10.09 -1.70 5.57
CA GLU A 90 9.98 -2.09 6.98
C GLU A 90 9.67 -3.58 7.15
N TRP A 91 9.09 -4.21 6.14
CA TRP A 91 8.85 -5.64 6.09
C TRP A 91 9.49 -6.27 4.85
N ARG A 92 9.73 -7.56 4.93
CA ARG A 92 10.32 -8.33 3.82
C ARG A 92 9.27 -8.98 2.92
N ASP A 93 8.06 -9.25 3.44
CA ASP A 93 6.99 -9.97 2.75
C ASP A 93 5.62 -9.63 3.32
N MET A 94 4.55 -9.95 2.56
CA MET A 94 3.17 -9.96 3.04
C MET A 94 2.58 -11.37 2.89
N HIS A 95 2.03 -11.92 3.98
CA HIS A 95 1.45 -13.26 4.01
C HIS A 95 -0.08 -13.21 4.13
N LYS A 96 -0.79 -13.89 3.21
CA LYS A 96 -2.25 -14.07 3.28
C LYS A 96 -2.57 -15.33 4.08
N VAL A 97 -3.18 -15.17 5.23
CA VAL A 97 -3.49 -16.28 6.15
C VAL A 97 -4.43 -17.30 5.50
N ALA A 98 -3.95 -18.53 5.35
CA ALA A 98 -4.71 -19.66 4.82
C ALA A 98 -5.54 -20.38 5.91
N ARG A 99 -6.30 -21.39 5.52
CA ARG A 99 -7.10 -22.18 6.47
C ARG A 99 -6.18 -23.08 7.31
N LYS A 100 -6.37 -23.07 8.63
CA LYS A 100 -5.61 -23.86 9.63
C LYS A 100 -4.19 -23.35 9.91
N GLU A 101 -3.77 -22.23 9.38
CA GLU A 101 -2.51 -21.63 9.80
C GLU A 101 -2.61 -21.04 11.21
N THR A 102 -1.48 -20.98 11.88
CA THR A 102 -1.32 -20.41 13.22
C THR A 102 -0.19 -19.39 13.21
N ILE A 103 -0.14 -18.50 14.19
CA ILE A 103 0.99 -17.58 14.37
C ILE A 103 2.31 -18.38 14.38
N PHE A 104 2.32 -19.52 15.05
CA PHE A 104 3.48 -20.41 15.12
C PHE A 104 3.87 -20.97 13.74
N SER A 105 2.91 -21.51 12.96
CA SER A 105 3.23 -22.07 11.64
C SER A 105 3.75 -21.02 10.67
N ILE A 106 3.18 -19.81 10.71
CA ILE A 106 3.61 -18.69 9.86
C ILE A 106 5.00 -18.20 10.30
N SER A 107 5.23 -18.02 11.60
CA SER A 107 6.56 -17.60 12.08
C SER A 107 7.65 -18.61 11.73
N GLN A 108 7.36 -19.90 11.83
CA GLN A 108 8.29 -20.97 11.40
C GLN A 108 8.53 -20.94 9.88
N GLN A 109 7.48 -20.75 9.08
CA GLN A 109 7.59 -20.67 7.62
C GLN A 109 8.55 -19.56 7.17
N TYR A 110 8.57 -18.46 7.89
CA TYR A 110 9.39 -17.30 7.55
C TYR A 110 10.68 -17.20 8.38
N GLY A 111 10.96 -18.13 9.28
CA GLY A 111 12.16 -18.15 10.11
C GLY A 111 12.28 -16.95 11.05
N ILE A 112 11.15 -16.46 11.55
CA ILE A 112 11.05 -15.38 12.53
C ILE A 112 10.42 -15.88 13.82
N THR A 113 10.58 -15.15 14.92
CA THR A 113 9.89 -15.49 16.17
C THR A 113 8.40 -15.06 16.11
N GLN A 114 7.59 -15.67 16.98
CA GLN A 114 6.18 -15.26 17.09
C GLN A 114 6.06 -13.81 17.57
N GLU A 115 6.96 -13.39 18.43
CA GLU A 115 7.05 -12.03 18.96
C GLU A 115 7.36 -11.02 17.84
N GLU A 116 8.28 -11.34 16.93
CA GLU A 116 8.60 -10.51 15.77
C GLU A 116 7.41 -10.39 14.81
N LEU A 117 6.71 -11.50 14.53
CA LEU A 117 5.51 -11.48 13.71
C LEU A 117 4.38 -10.65 14.34
N ILE A 118 4.18 -10.78 15.66
CA ILE A 118 3.19 -10.00 16.41
C ILE A 118 3.57 -8.53 16.48
N ALA A 119 4.87 -8.21 16.64
CA ALA A 119 5.35 -6.83 16.67
C ALA A 119 5.12 -6.10 15.35
N ALA A 120 5.28 -6.79 14.21
CA ALA A 120 4.99 -6.23 12.90
C ALA A 120 3.48 -6.14 12.59
N ASN A 121 2.63 -6.84 13.35
CA ASN A 121 1.19 -6.92 13.15
C ASN A 121 0.47 -6.72 14.50
N PRO A 122 0.32 -5.48 14.97
CA PRO A 122 -0.23 -5.18 16.30
C PRO A 122 -1.62 -5.78 16.58
N GLU A 123 -2.39 -6.04 15.53
CA GLU A 123 -3.70 -6.69 15.60
C GLU A 123 -3.65 -8.15 16.10
N LEU A 124 -2.47 -8.81 16.03
CA LEU A 124 -2.33 -10.20 16.46
C LEU A 124 -2.14 -10.38 17.97
N LYS A 125 -1.74 -9.34 18.73
CA LYS A 125 -1.34 -9.45 20.13
C LYS A 125 -2.35 -10.12 21.07
N ASN A 126 -3.62 -9.98 20.79
CA ASN A 126 -4.72 -10.56 21.60
C ASN A 126 -5.74 -11.29 20.73
N GLY A 127 -5.37 -11.74 19.54
CA GLY A 127 -6.34 -12.27 18.59
C GLY A 127 -5.97 -13.57 17.94
N LYS A 128 -6.99 -14.26 17.56
CA LYS A 128 -6.90 -15.42 16.67
C LYS A 128 -6.64 -14.90 15.26
N LEU A 129 -5.76 -15.58 14.53
CA LEU A 129 -5.58 -15.38 13.09
C LEU A 129 -6.93 -15.49 12.37
N LYS A 130 -7.23 -14.52 11.54
CA LYS A 130 -8.42 -14.53 10.70
C LYS A 130 -8.04 -15.02 9.31
N LYS A 131 -8.66 -16.12 8.86
CA LYS A 131 -8.47 -16.62 7.48
C LYS A 131 -8.71 -15.50 6.47
N GLY A 132 -7.78 -15.31 5.55
CA GLY A 132 -7.83 -14.30 4.50
C GLY A 132 -7.34 -12.92 4.91
N SER A 133 -6.96 -12.69 6.18
CA SER A 133 -6.24 -11.48 6.57
C SER A 133 -4.80 -11.52 6.04
N PHE A 134 -4.19 -10.34 5.94
CA PHE A 134 -2.81 -10.18 5.50
C PHE A 134 -1.95 -9.79 6.69
N LEU A 135 -0.75 -10.36 6.75
CA LEU A 135 0.24 -10.09 7.76
C LEU A 135 1.50 -9.53 7.11
N PHE A 136 2.09 -8.52 7.72
CA PHE A 136 3.42 -8.03 7.36
C PHE A 136 4.48 -8.92 8.02
N ILE A 137 5.39 -9.44 7.22
CA ILE A 137 6.48 -10.32 7.68
C ILE A 137 7.73 -9.46 7.84
N PRO A 138 8.23 -9.24 9.06
CA PRO A 138 9.41 -8.40 9.30
C PRO A 138 10.70 -9.13 8.93
N TYR A 139 11.79 -8.36 8.85
CA TYR A 139 13.13 -8.94 8.86
C TYR A 139 13.45 -9.48 10.27
N PRO A 140 14.10 -10.66 10.41
CA PRO A 140 14.51 -11.20 11.70
C PRO A 140 15.55 -10.27 12.37
N LYS A 141 15.38 -9.99 13.66
CA LYS A 141 16.24 -9.06 14.42
C LYS A 141 17.61 -9.63 14.78
N SER A 142 17.83 -10.92 14.67
CA SER A 142 19.05 -11.57 15.09
C SER A 142 20.02 -11.83 13.94
N GLN A 143 21.22 -11.29 14.15
CA GLN A 143 22.52 -11.61 13.58
C GLN A 143 23.06 -10.70 12.48
N GLU A 144 23.67 -9.63 12.97
CA GLU A 144 24.91 -9.13 12.40
C GLU A 144 26.08 -9.94 12.98
N THR A 145 26.57 -10.92 12.27
CA THR A 145 27.93 -11.44 12.50
C THR A 145 28.50 -11.90 11.17
N GLY A 146 29.24 -10.99 10.54
CA GLY A 146 30.22 -11.36 9.56
C GLY A 146 31.43 -11.99 10.23
N LYS A 147 31.85 -13.18 9.77
CA LYS A 147 33.23 -13.62 9.84
C LYS A 147 33.58 -14.42 8.61
N THR A 148 34.52 -13.90 7.90
CA THR A 148 35.30 -14.44 6.79
C THR A 148 36.11 -15.67 7.22
N ALA A 149 36.13 -16.69 6.38
CA ALA A 149 37.14 -17.75 6.35
C ALA A 149 37.76 -17.84 4.93
N PRO A 150 39.01 -18.32 4.78
CA PRO A 150 39.90 -17.83 3.74
C PRO A 150 39.86 -18.60 2.42
N SER A 151 40.20 -17.84 1.41
CA SER A 151 40.46 -17.99 -0.02
C SER A 151 40.89 -19.34 -0.59
N SER A 152 40.16 -19.70 -1.68
CA SER A 152 40.76 -20.18 -2.92
C SER A 152 39.86 -19.72 -4.05
N GLN A 153 40.39 -19.08 -5.08
CA GLN A 153 39.77 -18.33 -6.19
C GLN A 153 38.42 -17.73 -5.80
N ALA A 154 38.42 -16.44 -5.53
CA ALA A 154 37.30 -15.76 -4.89
C ALA A 154 36.02 -15.98 -5.72
N ALA A 155 35.04 -16.68 -5.11
CA ALA A 155 33.69 -16.72 -5.63
C ALA A 155 33.16 -15.26 -5.71
N PRO A 156 32.44 -14.86 -6.76
CA PRO A 156 31.94 -13.51 -6.90
C PRO A 156 31.07 -13.13 -5.70
N SER A 157 31.23 -11.93 -5.18
CA SER A 157 30.44 -11.43 -4.06
C SER A 157 28.98 -11.23 -4.45
N ASN A 158 28.08 -11.17 -3.46
CA ASN A 158 26.68 -10.84 -3.71
C ASN A 158 26.57 -9.48 -4.43
N GLU A 159 27.34 -8.48 -3.97
CA GLU A 159 27.36 -7.14 -4.57
C GLU A 159 27.75 -7.16 -6.05
N GLU A 160 28.74 -7.96 -6.41
CA GLU A 160 29.15 -8.14 -7.81
C GLU A 160 28.04 -8.79 -8.64
N LEU A 161 27.49 -9.91 -8.18
CA LEU A 161 26.46 -10.64 -8.91
C LEU A 161 25.17 -9.82 -9.09
N PHE A 162 24.74 -9.08 -8.07
CA PHE A 162 23.57 -8.20 -8.20
C PHE A 162 23.86 -7.02 -9.11
N LYS A 163 25.07 -6.48 -9.12
CA LYS A 163 25.49 -5.39 -9.98
C LYS A 163 25.57 -5.82 -11.46
N GLU A 164 26.14 -6.98 -11.73
CA GLU A 164 26.20 -7.58 -13.08
C GLU A 164 24.79 -7.83 -13.65
N ASN A 165 23.85 -8.21 -12.80
CA ASN A 165 22.47 -8.49 -13.18
C ASN A 165 21.54 -7.26 -13.07
N SER A 166 22.07 -6.09 -12.70
CA SER A 166 21.27 -4.87 -12.65
C SER A 166 20.93 -4.41 -14.09
N ILE A 167 19.65 -4.10 -14.31
CA ILE A 167 19.18 -3.58 -15.60
C ILE A 167 19.82 -2.22 -15.86
N SER A 168 20.48 -2.03 -17.00
CA SER A 168 20.98 -0.70 -17.40
C SER A 168 19.83 0.25 -17.65
N LYS A 169 19.96 1.52 -17.21
CA LYS A 169 18.90 2.53 -17.40
C LYS A 169 18.68 2.78 -18.90
N LYS A 170 17.49 2.42 -19.39
CA LYS A 170 17.04 2.73 -20.75
C LYS A 170 16.03 3.88 -20.66
N GLN A 171 16.32 4.96 -21.35
CA GLN A 171 15.40 6.09 -21.44
C GLN A 171 14.23 5.73 -22.35
N ILE A 172 13.03 6.11 -21.93
CA ILE A 172 11.81 5.97 -22.74
C ILE A 172 11.53 7.33 -23.36
N ASN A 173 11.70 7.44 -24.68
CA ASN A 173 11.52 8.73 -25.38
C ASN A 173 10.03 9.07 -25.55
N THR A 174 9.21 8.08 -25.88
CA THR A 174 7.76 8.22 -26.01
C THR A 174 7.10 7.08 -25.23
N ILE A 175 6.31 7.41 -24.24
CA ILE A 175 5.66 6.44 -23.37
C ILE A 175 4.39 5.94 -24.05
N LYS A 176 4.26 4.63 -24.27
CA LYS A 176 3.06 4.01 -24.84
C LYS A 176 2.14 3.55 -23.74
N VAL A 177 0.96 4.16 -23.67
CA VAL A 177 -0.01 3.96 -22.60
C VAL A 177 -1.29 3.34 -23.16
N ALA A 178 -1.75 2.24 -22.57
CA ALA A 178 -3.10 1.72 -22.79
C ALA A 178 -4.01 2.09 -21.63
N LEU A 179 -5.17 2.69 -21.91
CA LEU A 179 -6.25 2.85 -20.96
C LEU A 179 -7.34 1.83 -21.26
N MET A 180 -7.64 0.95 -20.29
CA MET A 180 -8.65 -0.10 -20.41
C MET A 180 -9.80 0.20 -19.46
N LEU A 181 -10.80 0.93 -19.92
CA LEU A 181 -11.92 1.44 -19.10
C LEU A 181 -13.28 1.10 -19.71
N PRO A 182 -14.35 0.93 -18.89
CA PRO A 182 -15.70 0.62 -19.39
C PRO A 182 -16.46 1.89 -19.79
N PHE A 183 -16.17 2.44 -20.96
CA PHE A 183 -16.83 3.67 -21.45
C PHE A 183 -18.27 3.46 -21.88
N THR A 184 -18.65 2.23 -22.24
CA THR A 184 -20.01 1.85 -22.65
C THR A 184 -20.63 0.80 -21.71
N SER A 185 -20.35 0.92 -20.41
CA SER A 185 -21.00 0.12 -19.36
C SER A 185 -22.52 0.32 -19.34
N THR A 186 -23.26 -0.65 -18.83
CA THR A 186 -24.72 -0.52 -18.62
C THR A 186 -25.10 0.47 -17.53
N SER A 187 -24.16 0.81 -16.63
CA SER A 187 -24.34 1.80 -15.57
C SER A 187 -23.92 3.18 -16.04
N GLN A 188 -24.86 4.14 -16.11
CA GLN A 188 -24.60 5.53 -16.47
C GLN A 188 -23.62 6.19 -15.50
N ASP A 189 -23.73 5.89 -14.20
CA ASP A 189 -22.81 6.42 -13.17
C ASP A 189 -21.39 5.92 -13.36
N GLU A 190 -21.23 4.65 -13.74
CA GLU A 190 -19.92 4.09 -14.02
C GLU A 190 -19.31 4.71 -15.28
N GLN A 191 -20.08 4.84 -16.36
CA GLN A 191 -19.63 5.52 -17.58
C GLN A 191 -19.12 6.93 -17.25
N SER A 192 -19.91 7.71 -16.51
CA SER A 192 -19.56 9.07 -16.13
C SER A 192 -18.24 9.12 -15.36
N ARG A 193 -18.05 8.24 -14.36
CA ARG A 193 -16.81 8.16 -13.57
C ARG A 193 -15.60 7.78 -14.42
N MET A 194 -15.75 6.84 -15.34
CA MET A 194 -14.65 6.40 -16.20
C MET A 194 -14.28 7.46 -17.24
N VAL A 195 -15.26 8.18 -17.76
CA VAL A 195 -15.02 9.36 -18.63
C VAL A 195 -14.29 10.44 -17.84
N GLU A 196 -14.72 10.77 -16.62
CA GLU A 196 -14.04 11.76 -15.78
C GLU A 196 -12.58 11.36 -15.47
N PHE A 197 -12.34 10.08 -15.17
CA PHE A 197 -10.97 9.58 -14.97
C PHE A 197 -10.11 9.78 -16.22
N TYR A 198 -10.64 9.45 -17.39
CA TYR A 198 -9.97 9.63 -18.67
C TYR A 198 -9.68 11.12 -18.95
N GLU A 199 -10.65 11.99 -18.72
CA GLU A 199 -10.50 13.44 -18.87
C GLU A 199 -9.39 14.00 -17.98
N GLY A 200 -9.36 13.59 -16.70
CA GLY A 200 -8.29 13.98 -15.79
C GLY A 200 -6.92 13.45 -16.24
N PHE A 201 -6.87 12.22 -16.74
CA PHE A 201 -5.65 11.64 -17.29
C PHE A 201 -5.14 12.45 -18.51
N LEU A 202 -6.01 12.89 -19.40
CA LEU A 202 -5.62 13.75 -20.53
C LEU A 202 -5.06 15.10 -20.07
N MET A 203 -5.61 15.68 -19.01
CA MET A 203 -5.05 16.91 -18.41
C MET A 203 -3.67 16.69 -17.81
N ALA A 204 -3.38 15.50 -17.25
CA ALA A 204 -2.04 15.16 -16.78
C ALA A 204 -1.04 15.10 -17.94
N ILE A 205 -1.44 14.51 -19.07
CA ILE A 205 -0.61 14.47 -20.29
C ILE A 205 -0.30 15.88 -20.79
N ASP A 206 -1.31 16.75 -20.89
CA ASP A 206 -1.11 18.12 -21.32
C ASP A 206 -0.12 18.87 -20.41
N SER A 207 -0.28 18.70 -19.09
CA SER A 207 0.64 19.30 -18.13
C SER A 207 2.08 18.78 -18.28
N LEU A 208 2.26 17.49 -18.53
CA LEU A 208 3.57 16.87 -18.72
C LEU A 208 4.19 17.16 -20.09
N LYS A 209 3.37 17.36 -21.11
CA LYS A 209 3.83 17.78 -22.45
C LYS A 209 4.59 19.11 -22.39
N HIS A 210 4.13 20.04 -21.58
CA HIS A 210 4.84 21.29 -21.33
C HIS A 210 6.19 21.12 -20.63
N GLN A 211 6.42 19.95 -20.02
CA GLN A 211 7.70 19.55 -19.41
C GLN A 211 8.54 18.65 -20.30
N GLY A 212 8.17 18.49 -21.59
CA GLY A 212 8.90 17.71 -22.57
C GLY A 212 8.62 16.20 -22.54
N VAL A 213 7.60 15.74 -21.81
CA VAL A 213 7.18 14.33 -21.81
C VAL A 213 6.36 14.03 -23.05
N SER A 214 6.73 12.96 -23.79
CA SER A 214 5.99 12.47 -24.96
C SER A 214 5.27 11.16 -24.61
N ALA A 215 4.01 11.03 -25.02
CA ALA A 215 3.22 9.83 -24.78
C ALA A 215 2.26 9.54 -25.94
N ASP A 216 2.16 8.27 -26.32
CA ASP A 216 1.18 7.73 -27.25
C ASP A 216 0.06 7.04 -26.46
N ILE A 217 -1.17 7.49 -26.61
CA ILE A 217 -2.30 7.03 -25.83
C ILE A 217 -3.21 6.13 -26.67
N TYR A 218 -3.44 4.92 -26.18
CA TYR A 218 -4.33 3.93 -26.77
C TYR A 218 -5.48 3.67 -25.81
N THR A 219 -6.67 4.11 -26.18
CA THR A 219 -7.87 3.99 -25.36
C THR A 219 -8.71 2.80 -25.82
N TYR A 220 -9.03 1.90 -24.88
CA TYR A 220 -9.79 0.68 -25.13
C TYR A 220 -11.05 0.65 -24.25
N ASP A 221 -12.19 0.38 -24.87
CA ASP A 221 -13.45 0.18 -24.15
C ASP A 221 -13.64 -1.29 -23.77
N THR A 222 -13.58 -1.58 -22.48
CA THR A 222 -13.80 -2.92 -21.93
C THR A 222 -15.29 -3.32 -21.90
N LYS A 223 -16.19 -2.35 -22.13
CA LYS A 223 -17.66 -2.52 -22.05
C LYS A 223 -18.14 -3.03 -20.68
N GLY A 224 -17.29 -2.97 -19.65
CA GLY A 224 -17.59 -3.53 -18.34
C GLY A 224 -17.67 -5.06 -18.30
N THR A 225 -17.12 -5.76 -19.29
CA THR A 225 -17.25 -7.23 -19.41
C THR A 225 -15.89 -7.92 -19.56
N THR A 226 -15.80 -9.14 -19.07
CA THR A 226 -14.63 -10.00 -19.27
C THR A 226 -14.42 -10.32 -20.75
N ALA A 227 -15.50 -10.52 -21.52
CA ALA A 227 -15.44 -10.76 -22.95
C ALA A 227 -14.83 -9.58 -23.72
N GLY A 228 -15.26 -8.33 -23.41
CA GLY A 228 -14.69 -7.11 -23.97
C GLY A 228 -13.21 -6.97 -23.64
N THR A 229 -12.84 -7.23 -22.39
CA THR A 229 -11.44 -7.24 -21.94
C THR A 229 -10.62 -8.26 -22.72
N ASN A 230 -11.07 -9.51 -22.86
CA ASN A 230 -10.34 -10.55 -23.58
C ASN A 230 -10.19 -10.24 -25.07
N ALA A 231 -11.18 -9.61 -25.70
CA ALA A 231 -11.07 -9.14 -27.08
C ALA A 231 -9.97 -8.07 -27.26
N ILE A 232 -9.77 -7.21 -26.26
CA ILE A 232 -8.67 -6.23 -26.26
C ILE A 232 -7.32 -6.94 -26.09
N LEU A 233 -7.21 -7.91 -25.16
CA LEU A 233 -5.98 -8.66 -24.91
C LEU A 233 -5.49 -9.47 -26.13
N SER A 234 -6.37 -9.79 -27.07
CA SER A 234 -6.01 -10.49 -28.32
C SER A 234 -5.34 -9.58 -29.35
N GLN A 235 -5.38 -8.26 -29.19
CA GLN A 235 -4.80 -7.31 -30.13
C GLN A 235 -3.27 -7.25 -30.01
N SER A 236 -2.57 -7.44 -31.12
CA SER A 236 -1.09 -7.46 -31.14
C SER A 236 -0.46 -6.17 -30.64
N LYS A 237 -1.08 -5.02 -30.93
CA LYS A 237 -0.59 -3.70 -30.58
C LYS A 237 -0.51 -3.47 -29.06
N LEU A 238 -1.32 -4.17 -28.27
CA LEU A 238 -1.30 -4.07 -26.82
C LEU A 238 0.01 -4.58 -26.20
N LYS A 239 0.72 -5.48 -26.89
CA LYS A 239 2.02 -6.00 -26.44
C LYS A 239 3.16 -4.97 -26.46
N ASP A 240 2.98 -3.89 -27.21
CA ASP A 240 3.99 -2.83 -27.37
C ASP A 240 3.85 -1.71 -26.33
N MET A 241 2.94 -1.86 -25.36
CA MET A 241 2.70 -0.83 -24.34
C MET A 241 3.75 -0.86 -23.24
N ASP A 242 4.11 0.30 -22.74
CA ASP A 242 4.97 0.44 -21.56
C ASP A 242 4.18 0.31 -20.26
N ILE A 243 2.90 0.71 -20.31
CA ILE A 243 2.01 0.73 -19.15
C ILE A 243 0.54 0.57 -19.56
N ILE A 244 -0.22 -0.19 -18.77
CA ILE A 244 -1.66 -0.34 -18.85
C ILE A 244 -2.29 0.28 -17.61
N LEU A 245 -3.28 1.16 -17.76
CA LEU A 245 -4.11 1.70 -16.68
C LEU A 245 -5.52 1.09 -16.76
N GLY A 246 -5.94 0.47 -15.68
CA GLY A 246 -7.15 -0.35 -15.60
C GLY A 246 -6.79 -1.84 -15.40
N PRO A 247 -7.74 -2.77 -15.55
CA PRO A 247 -9.15 -2.55 -15.80
C PRO A 247 -9.90 -2.00 -14.57
N ALA A 248 -11.13 -1.52 -14.79
CA ALA A 248 -11.95 -1.05 -13.67
C ALA A 248 -12.59 -2.21 -12.89
N HIS A 249 -12.99 -3.28 -13.57
CA HIS A 249 -13.70 -4.40 -12.97
C HIS A 249 -12.75 -5.48 -12.43
N GLN A 250 -13.00 -5.91 -11.20
CA GLN A 250 -12.23 -6.95 -10.52
C GLN A 250 -12.18 -8.27 -11.31
N SER A 251 -13.27 -8.66 -11.96
CA SER A 251 -13.35 -9.89 -12.75
C SER A 251 -12.38 -9.94 -13.94
N SER A 252 -11.92 -8.79 -14.41
CA SER A 252 -10.98 -8.67 -15.53
C SER A 252 -9.50 -8.54 -15.09
N ILE A 253 -9.24 -8.32 -13.79
CA ILE A 253 -7.87 -8.07 -13.32
C ILE A 253 -6.96 -9.27 -13.58
N ALA A 254 -7.42 -10.48 -13.29
CA ALA A 254 -6.59 -11.68 -13.44
C ALA A 254 -6.09 -11.88 -14.87
N SER A 255 -6.95 -11.70 -15.88
CA SER A 255 -6.57 -11.86 -17.29
C SER A 255 -5.62 -10.77 -17.77
N VAL A 256 -5.86 -9.50 -17.36
CA VAL A 256 -4.97 -8.38 -17.71
C VAL A 256 -3.63 -8.53 -17.00
N ALA A 257 -3.62 -8.96 -15.74
CA ALA A 257 -2.41 -9.22 -14.96
C ALA A 257 -1.54 -10.31 -15.61
N ALA A 258 -2.14 -11.43 -16.02
CA ALA A 258 -1.42 -12.50 -16.72
C ALA A 258 -0.86 -12.03 -18.08
N PHE A 259 -1.59 -11.18 -18.80
CA PHE A 259 -1.11 -10.58 -20.05
C PHE A 259 0.07 -9.62 -19.79
N ALA A 260 -0.03 -8.78 -18.77
CA ALA A 260 0.99 -7.83 -18.38
C ALA A 260 2.28 -8.54 -17.94
N ASP A 261 2.18 -9.60 -17.15
CA ASP A 261 3.30 -10.44 -16.71
C ASP A 261 4.02 -11.08 -17.92
N LYS A 262 3.25 -11.75 -18.77
CA LYS A 262 3.79 -12.42 -19.98
C LYS A 262 4.54 -11.47 -20.92
N ASN A 263 4.12 -10.22 -21.04
CA ASN A 263 4.69 -9.23 -21.96
C ASN A 263 5.57 -8.20 -21.25
N ASN A 264 5.82 -8.36 -19.96
CA ASN A 264 6.59 -7.44 -19.12
C ASN A 264 6.09 -5.98 -19.23
N ILE A 265 4.77 -5.80 -19.11
CA ILE A 265 4.10 -4.49 -19.18
C ILE A 265 3.66 -4.10 -17.77
N ARG A 266 3.84 -2.85 -17.39
CA ARG A 266 3.37 -2.31 -16.11
C ARG A 266 1.85 -2.24 -16.11
N LEU A 267 1.24 -2.73 -15.04
CA LEU A 267 -0.20 -2.72 -14.85
C LEU A 267 -0.59 -1.90 -13.63
N VAL A 268 -1.19 -0.76 -13.84
CA VAL A 268 -1.75 0.08 -12.78
C VAL A 268 -3.22 -0.24 -12.61
N VAL A 269 -3.62 -0.66 -11.40
CA VAL A 269 -5.00 -0.93 -11.01
C VAL A 269 -5.50 0.19 -10.10
N PRO A 270 -6.22 1.21 -10.63
CA PRO A 270 -6.56 2.39 -9.86
C PRO A 270 -7.73 2.19 -8.89
N PHE A 271 -8.68 1.32 -9.20
CA PHE A 271 -10.00 1.34 -8.59
C PHE A 271 -10.24 0.21 -7.59
N SER A 272 -9.78 -1.00 -7.90
CA SER A 272 -10.07 -2.18 -7.08
C SER A 272 -9.19 -2.24 -5.83
N PRO A 273 -9.79 -2.35 -4.64
CA PRO A 273 -9.03 -2.63 -3.42
C PRO A 273 -8.65 -4.11 -3.28
N LYS A 274 -9.06 -4.96 -4.19
CA LYS A 274 -8.86 -6.40 -4.12
C LYS A 274 -8.14 -6.90 -5.37
N VAL A 275 -6.82 -7.00 -5.28
CA VAL A 275 -5.92 -7.41 -6.37
C VAL A 275 -4.99 -8.50 -5.84
N ASP A 276 -5.48 -9.74 -5.81
CA ASP A 276 -4.69 -10.89 -5.29
C ASP A 276 -3.42 -11.13 -6.11
N GLN A 277 -3.43 -10.79 -7.40
CA GLN A 277 -2.30 -10.93 -8.31
C GLN A 277 -1.08 -10.07 -7.94
N VAL A 278 -1.26 -9.03 -7.12
CA VAL A 278 -0.15 -8.19 -6.66
C VAL A 278 0.91 -8.98 -5.88
N PHE A 279 0.52 -10.10 -5.25
CA PHE A 279 1.45 -10.95 -4.48
C PHE A 279 2.36 -11.84 -5.34
N THR A 280 2.04 -12.00 -6.62
CA THR A 280 2.75 -12.95 -7.50
C THR A 280 3.23 -12.34 -8.81
N ASN A 281 2.80 -11.12 -9.13
CA ASN A 281 3.14 -10.44 -10.38
C ASN A 281 3.87 -9.12 -10.09
N PRO A 282 5.17 -9.00 -10.42
CA PRO A 282 6.00 -7.84 -10.12
C PRO A 282 5.59 -6.57 -10.85
N ASN A 283 4.81 -6.69 -11.92
CA ASN A 283 4.44 -5.56 -12.80
C ASN A 283 3.18 -4.81 -12.33
N ILE A 284 2.53 -5.24 -11.24
CA ILE A 284 1.28 -4.65 -10.75
C ILE A 284 1.54 -3.52 -9.77
N TYR A 285 0.80 -2.41 -9.97
CA TYR A 285 0.70 -1.28 -9.05
C TYR A 285 -0.75 -1.13 -8.61
N GLN A 286 -1.06 -1.49 -7.38
CA GLN A 286 -2.38 -1.31 -6.79
C GLN A 286 -2.46 0.07 -6.12
N VAL A 287 -3.27 0.98 -6.69
CA VAL A 287 -3.44 2.36 -6.20
C VAL A 287 -4.42 2.39 -5.03
N ASN A 288 -5.59 1.77 -5.18
CA ASN A 288 -6.60 1.69 -4.13
C ASN A 288 -6.27 0.50 -3.21
N THR A 289 -5.58 0.78 -2.13
CA THR A 289 -5.15 -0.23 -1.16
C THR A 289 -6.23 -0.43 -0.09
N PRO A 290 -6.54 -1.69 0.31
CA PRO A 290 -7.43 -1.95 1.42
C PRO A 290 -6.99 -1.24 2.69
N GLN A 291 -7.94 -0.67 3.44
CA GLN A 291 -7.62 0.10 4.66
C GLN A 291 -6.80 -0.71 5.67
N SER A 292 -7.05 -2.02 5.79
CA SER A 292 -6.30 -2.90 6.69
C SER A 292 -4.79 -2.94 6.42
N TYR A 293 -4.36 -2.71 5.18
CA TYR A 293 -2.93 -2.63 4.83
C TYR A 293 -2.29 -1.31 5.27
N LEU A 294 -3.11 -0.31 5.55
CA LEU A 294 -2.66 1.01 5.97
C LEU A 294 -2.60 1.17 7.50
N TYR A 295 -3.24 0.26 8.25
CA TYR A 295 -3.42 0.42 9.70
C TYR A 295 -2.11 0.60 10.47
N SER A 296 -1.06 -0.16 10.15
CA SER A 296 0.25 -0.01 10.80
C SER A 296 0.83 1.40 10.61
N LYS A 297 0.70 1.97 9.41
CA LYS A 297 1.12 3.37 9.14
C LYS A 297 0.25 4.39 9.89
N VAL A 298 -1.05 4.14 9.96
CA VAL A 298 -1.95 5.00 10.74
C VAL A 298 -1.56 5.00 12.21
N TYR A 299 -1.26 3.83 12.79
CA TYR A 299 -0.84 3.72 14.19
C TYR A 299 0.50 4.41 14.44
N GLU A 300 1.49 4.21 13.57
CA GLU A 300 2.79 4.89 13.63
C GLU A 300 2.61 6.42 13.63
N HIS A 301 1.84 6.95 12.68
CA HIS A 301 1.57 8.38 12.58
C HIS A 301 0.78 8.91 13.79
N PHE A 302 -0.18 8.11 14.28
CA PHE A 302 -0.94 8.44 15.48
C PHE A 302 -0.02 8.55 16.72
N ILE A 303 0.84 7.57 16.95
CA ILE A 303 1.80 7.62 18.07
C ILE A 303 2.75 8.81 17.92
N ARG A 304 3.25 9.08 16.72
CA ARG A 304 4.11 10.24 16.45
C ARG A 304 3.44 11.56 16.81
N LYS A 305 2.15 11.70 16.52
CA LYS A 305 1.39 12.94 16.78
C LYS A 305 0.81 12.98 18.19
N PHE A 306 0.22 11.89 18.67
CA PHE A 306 -0.62 11.84 19.88
C PHE A 306 -0.08 10.92 20.99
N GLY A 307 1.15 10.45 20.89
CA GLY A 307 1.73 9.53 21.88
C GLY A 307 1.91 10.10 23.31
N LYS A 308 1.68 11.40 23.47
CA LYS A 308 1.74 12.07 24.78
C LYS A 308 0.38 12.60 25.25
N THR A 309 -0.70 12.21 24.60
CA THR A 309 -2.06 12.69 24.92
C THR A 309 -2.83 11.67 25.76
N ASN A 310 -3.93 12.11 26.38
CA ASN A 310 -4.89 11.22 27.00
C ASN A 310 -5.84 10.68 25.95
N VAL A 311 -5.71 9.40 25.60
CA VAL A 311 -6.50 8.75 24.54
C VAL A 311 -7.78 8.15 25.14
N ILE A 312 -8.93 8.47 24.55
CA ILE A 312 -10.24 8.05 25.02
C ILE A 312 -11.02 7.39 23.88
N PHE A 313 -11.22 6.08 23.95
CA PHE A 313 -12.12 5.38 23.04
C PHE A 313 -13.57 5.60 23.43
N VAL A 314 -14.41 5.94 22.46
CA VAL A 314 -15.82 6.24 22.69
C VAL A 314 -16.68 5.19 21.99
N ASP A 315 -17.38 4.39 22.79
CA ASP A 315 -18.34 3.39 22.31
C ASP A 315 -19.75 4.03 22.27
N ASP A 316 -20.35 4.05 21.07
CA ASP A 316 -21.69 4.55 20.83
C ASP A 316 -22.79 3.51 21.10
N GLY A 317 -22.42 2.31 21.55
CA GLY A 317 -23.32 1.19 21.81
C GLY A 317 -23.82 0.45 20.56
N SER A 318 -23.33 0.81 19.36
CA SER A 318 -23.79 0.17 18.10
C SER A 318 -23.16 -1.20 17.84
N GLY A 319 -22.03 -1.49 18.49
CA GLY A 319 -21.28 -2.74 18.28
C GLY A 319 -20.74 -2.89 16.86
N ASP A 320 -20.24 -1.82 16.27
CA ASP A 320 -19.70 -1.80 14.91
C ASP A 320 -18.51 -2.76 14.75
N LYS A 321 -18.70 -3.78 13.90
CA LYS A 321 -17.67 -4.79 13.64
C LYS A 321 -16.66 -4.36 12.59
N GLU A 322 -16.96 -3.34 11.79
CA GLU A 322 -16.09 -2.90 10.68
C GLU A 322 -14.80 -2.28 11.21
N LYS A 323 -14.87 -1.54 12.31
CA LYS A 323 -13.71 -0.89 12.94
C LYS A 323 -13.07 -1.71 14.07
N ALA A 324 -13.62 -2.87 14.41
CA ALA A 324 -13.15 -3.68 15.53
C ALA A 324 -11.67 -4.08 15.41
N GLU A 325 -11.21 -4.43 14.19
CA GLU A 325 -9.82 -4.77 13.92
C GLU A 325 -8.90 -3.55 14.09
N PHE A 326 -9.29 -2.41 13.51
CA PHE A 326 -8.56 -1.15 13.67
C PHE A 326 -8.43 -0.74 15.14
N ILE A 327 -9.54 -0.71 15.87
CA ILE A 327 -9.54 -0.34 17.31
C ILE A 327 -8.67 -1.28 18.14
N LYS A 328 -8.71 -2.57 17.86
CA LYS A 328 -7.89 -3.56 18.55
C LYS A 328 -6.40 -3.34 18.29
N GLY A 329 -6.02 -3.15 17.03
CA GLY A 329 -4.64 -2.86 16.65
C GLY A 329 -4.14 -1.55 17.27
N MET A 330 -4.95 -0.48 17.22
CA MET A 330 -4.62 0.80 17.86
C MET A 330 -4.38 0.66 19.37
N LYS A 331 -5.28 -0.05 20.08
CA LYS A 331 -5.10 -0.30 21.53
C LYS A 331 -3.83 -1.09 21.84
N ASN A 332 -3.46 -2.04 20.99
CA ASN A 332 -2.22 -2.79 21.15
C ASN A 332 -1.00 -1.89 20.93
N GLU A 333 -1.02 -1.09 19.88
CA GLU A 333 0.07 -0.14 19.58
C GLU A 333 0.26 0.90 20.70
N LEU A 334 -0.84 1.43 21.24
CA LEU A 334 -0.79 2.34 22.40
C LEU A 334 -0.13 1.69 23.61
N LYS A 335 -0.49 0.43 23.94
CA LYS A 335 0.13 -0.32 25.05
C LYS A 335 1.63 -0.52 24.84
N ASP A 336 2.05 -0.87 23.63
CA ASP A 336 3.45 -1.12 23.31
C ASP A 336 4.31 0.13 23.41
N ASN A 337 3.71 1.29 23.12
CA ASN A 337 4.36 2.58 23.27
C ASN A 337 4.13 3.21 24.64
N ASN A 338 3.59 2.46 25.62
CA ASN A 338 3.28 2.94 27.00
C ASN A 338 2.33 4.15 27.03
N VAL A 339 1.46 4.30 26.04
CA VAL A 339 0.43 5.33 26.01
C VAL A 339 -0.82 4.82 26.74
N ARG A 340 -1.23 5.54 27.77
CA ARG A 340 -2.44 5.20 28.53
C ARG A 340 -3.68 5.56 27.73
N PHE A 341 -4.71 4.72 27.83
CA PHE A 341 -6.00 5.01 27.23
C PHE A 341 -7.15 4.60 28.14
N LYS A 342 -8.27 5.25 27.97
CA LYS A 342 -9.53 4.96 28.63
C LYS A 342 -10.57 4.52 27.60
N GLN A 343 -11.67 3.96 28.05
CA GLN A 343 -12.84 3.69 27.22
C GLN A 343 -14.09 4.14 27.97
N ILE A 344 -14.95 4.87 27.28
CA ILE A 344 -16.25 5.31 27.79
C ILE A 344 -17.34 4.89 26.81
N GLN A 345 -18.57 4.76 27.33
CA GLN A 345 -19.74 4.52 26.53
C GLN A 345 -20.66 5.74 26.56
N LEU A 346 -20.93 6.30 25.39
CA LEU A 346 -21.84 7.43 25.17
C LEU A 346 -23.04 6.94 24.34
N ALA A 347 -23.95 6.24 25.01
CA ALA A 347 -25.19 5.76 24.44
C ALA A 347 -26.36 6.27 25.32
N GLY A 348 -27.41 6.81 24.70
CA GLY A 348 -28.59 7.35 25.41
C GLY A 348 -28.54 8.85 25.67
N ASP A 349 -29.00 9.29 26.81
CA ASP A 349 -29.11 10.72 27.15
C ASP A 349 -27.73 11.39 27.26
N ILE A 350 -27.67 12.68 26.91
CA ILE A 350 -26.45 13.46 26.96
C ILE A 350 -26.00 13.62 28.41
N ASP A 351 -24.79 13.09 28.69
CA ASP A 351 -24.17 13.16 30.01
C ASP A 351 -22.75 13.69 29.91
N PRO A 352 -22.54 15.00 30.08
CA PRO A 352 -21.21 15.62 30.01
C PRO A 352 -20.28 15.14 31.12
N ASN A 353 -20.77 14.70 32.27
CA ASN A 353 -19.95 14.25 33.38
C ASN A 353 -19.15 12.98 33.04
N LYS A 354 -19.70 12.09 32.21
CA LYS A 354 -18.95 10.92 31.72
C LYS A 354 -17.73 11.30 30.86
N VAL A 355 -17.87 12.32 30.05
CA VAL A 355 -16.79 12.83 29.22
C VAL A 355 -15.73 13.49 30.11
N ILE A 356 -16.15 14.40 31.01
CA ILE A 356 -15.26 15.12 31.93
C ILE A 356 -14.47 14.15 32.82
N ALA A 357 -15.12 13.13 33.37
CA ALA A 357 -14.47 12.12 34.21
C ALA A 357 -13.39 11.29 33.47
N ALA A 358 -13.49 11.18 32.16
CA ALA A 358 -12.50 10.50 31.33
C ALA A 358 -11.33 11.42 30.93
N MET A 359 -11.54 12.72 30.93
CA MET A 359 -10.52 13.69 30.50
C MET A 359 -9.37 13.83 31.48
N ASP A 360 -8.28 14.36 30.98
CA ASP A 360 -7.17 14.89 31.74
C ASP A 360 -7.17 16.42 31.56
N THR A 361 -7.16 17.17 32.66
CA THR A 361 -7.21 18.63 32.62
C THR A 361 -5.84 19.29 32.35
N LEU A 362 -4.76 18.49 32.38
CA LEU A 362 -3.39 18.94 32.18
C LEU A 362 -2.78 18.51 30.85
N GLN A 363 -3.48 17.68 30.08
CA GLN A 363 -3.01 17.12 28.81
C GLN A 363 -4.07 17.32 27.73
N GLU A 364 -3.62 17.24 26.47
CA GLU A 364 -4.52 17.11 25.34
C GLU A 364 -5.33 15.80 25.45
N ASN A 365 -6.60 15.86 25.13
CA ASN A 365 -7.51 14.73 25.15
C ASN A 365 -7.95 14.40 23.74
N ILE A 366 -7.72 13.16 23.29
CA ILE A 366 -8.13 12.73 21.96
C ILE A 366 -9.18 11.63 22.05
N PHE A 367 -10.34 11.89 21.44
CA PHE A 367 -11.49 11.00 21.44
C PHE A 367 -11.52 10.20 20.13
N ILE A 368 -11.61 8.87 20.24
CA ILE A 368 -11.67 7.95 19.10
C ILE A 368 -12.97 7.16 19.19
N PRO A 369 -14.02 7.52 18.40
CA PRO A 369 -15.21 6.69 18.30
C PRO A 369 -14.89 5.29 17.81
N THR A 370 -15.51 4.26 18.40
CA THR A 370 -15.29 2.87 17.99
C THR A 370 -16.05 2.48 16.72
N SER A 371 -16.83 3.40 16.16
CA SER A 371 -17.55 3.27 14.89
C SER A 371 -17.25 4.47 13.98
N GLY A 372 -17.09 4.19 12.70
CA GLY A 372 -16.88 5.22 11.65
C GLY A 372 -18.17 5.76 11.04
N ARG A 373 -19.34 5.22 11.41
CA ARG A 373 -20.64 5.53 10.80
C ARG A 373 -21.15 6.91 11.18
N SER A 374 -21.91 7.55 10.27
CA SER A 374 -22.58 8.83 10.56
C SER A 374 -23.53 8.74 11.75
N SER A 375 -24.22 7.61 11.92
CA SER A 375 -25.09 7.37 13.08
C SER A 375 -24.35 7.36 14.43
N ALA A 376 -23.10 6.93 14.46
CA ALA A 376 -22.26 7.00 15.66
C ALA A 376 -21.89 8.47 15.95
N LEU A 377 -21.54 9.26 14.93
CA LEU A 377 -21.29 10.69 15.09
C LEU A 377 -22.50 11.42 15.64
N THR A 378 -23.70 11.13 15.13
CA THR A 378 -24.96 11.71 15.64
C THR A 378 -25.16 11.44 17.15
N ARG A 379 -24.72 10.29 17.65
CA ARG A 379 -24.81 9.95 19.08
C ARG A 379 -23.69 10.57 19.92
N VAL A 380 -22.47 10.55 19.42
CA VAL A 380 -21.26 10.91 20.19
C VAL A 380 -21.04 12.43 20.21
N LEU A 381 -21.21 13.12 19.07
CA LEU A 381 -20.87 14.53 18.96
C LEU A 381 -21.62 15.45 19.93
N PRO A 382 -22.93 15.27 20.22
CA PRO A 382 -23.62 16.13 21.18
C PRO A 382 -22.97 16.15 22.57
N HIS A 383 -22.48 14.99 23.05
CA HIS A 383 -21.79 14.91 24.34
C HIS A 383 -20.48 15.70 24.33
N LEU A 384 -19.67 15.52 23.27
CA LEU A 384 -18.36 16.16 23.18
C LEU A 384 -18.46 17.67 22.94
N THR A 385 -19.37 18.10 22.06
CA THR A 385 -19.57 19.53 21.77
C THR A 385 -20.15 20.28 22.95
N LEU A 386 -21.01 19.67 23.77
CA LEU A 386 -21.52 20.28 24.98
C LEU A 386 -20.36 20.55 25.96
N VAL A 387 -19.51 19.54 26.24
CA VAL A 387 -18.34 19.71 27.12
C VAL A 387 -17.38 20.76 26.55
N ARG A 388 -17.14 20.76 25.24
CA ARG A 388 -16.28 21.75 24.57
C ARG A 388 -16.75 23.18 24.80
N ARG A 389 -18.08 23.42 24.74
CA ARG A 389 -18.68 24.74 24.93
C ARG A 389 -18.70 25.19 26.39
N GLU A 390 -18.99 24.27 27.31
CA GLU A 390 -18.99 24.56 28.75
C GLU A 390 -17.60 24.71 29.33
N HIS A 391 -16.60 24.01 28.75
CA HIS A 391 -15.21 23.98 29.21
C HIS A 391 -14.22 24.27 28.07
N PRO A 392 -14.22 25.50 27.52
CA PRO A 392 -13.40 25.85 26.33
C PRO A 392 -11.88 25.79 26.59
N HIS A 393 -11.48 25.74 27.86
CA HIS A 393 -10.07 25.63 28.25
C HIS A 393 -9.53 24.18 28.20
N PHE A 394 -10.37 23.17 28.04
CA PHE A 394 -9.89 21.81 27.84
C PHE A 394 -9.43 21.61 26.40
N ASP A 395 -8.21 21.07 26.23
CA ASP A 395 -7.76 20.65 24.90
C ASP A 395 -8.41 19.32 24.52
N MET A 396 -9.27 19.40 23.53
CA MET A 396 -10.09 18.28 23.05
C MET A 396 -9.92 18.13 21.55
N HIS A 397 -9.64 16.91 21.09
CA HIS A 397 -9.53 16.54 19.71
C HIS A 397 -10.38 15.31 19.41
N LEU A 398 -10.91 15.23 18.21
CA LEU A 398 -11.60 14.06 17.72
C LEU A 398 -10.71 13.38 16.66
N PHE A 399 -10.56 12.06 16.71
CA PHE A 399 -9.84 11.30 15.70
C PHE A 399 -10.73 10.24 15.08
N GLY A 400 -10.77 10.19 13.75
CA GLY A 400 -11.67 9.28 13.04
C GLY A 400 -11.14 8.71 11.75
N TYR A 401 -12.04 8.49 10.81
CA TYR A 401 -11.90 7.53 9.72
C TYR A 401 -12.05 8.18 8.34
N PRO A 402 -11.51 7.56 7.27
CA PRO A 402 -11.57 8.12 5.91
C PRO A 402 -12.97 8.45 5.41
N GLU A 403 -13.98 7.69 5.81
CA GLU A 403 -15.37 7.92 5.40
C GLU A 403 -15.95 9.24 5.92
N TRP A 404 -15.36 9.84 6.96
CA TRP A 404 -15.85 11.12 7.50
C TRP A 404 -15.74 12.28 6.51
N GLN A 405 -14.85 12.19 5.54
CA GLN A 405 -14.81 13.18 4.44
C GLN A 405 -16.12 13.24 3.64
N THR A 406 -16.92 12.19 3.65
CA THR A 406 -18.24 12.16 3.00
C THR A 406 -19.36 12.72 3.88
N TYR A 407 -19.10 12.93 5.17
CA TYR A 407 -20.07 13.42 6.14
C TYR A 407 -19.93 14.91 6.46
N THR A 408 -19.05 15.62 5.76
CA THR A 408 -18.80 17.05 6.00
C THR A 408 -20.05 17.92 5.76
N GLN A 409 -20.99 17.47 4.92
CA GLN A 409 -22.23 18.19 4.71
C GLN A 409 -23.06 18.33 6.01
N ASP A 410 -23.05 17.28 6.86
CA ASP A 410 -23.85 17.23 8.08
C ASP A 410 -23.07 17.63 9.33
N PHE A 411 -21.75 17.35 9.37
CA PHE A 411 -20.95 17.48 10.59
C PHE A 411 -19.78 18.46 10.50
N LEU A 412 -19.67 19.27 9.44
CA LEU A 412 -18.54 20.18 9.24
C LEU A 412 -18.29 21.10 10.43
N ALA A 413 -19.36 21.70 10.97
CA ALA A 413 -19.24 22.59 12.12
C ALA A 413 -18.70 21.88 13.36
N ASN A 414 -19.15 20.64 13.61
CA ASN A 414 -18.67 19.84 14.71
C ASN A 414 -17.21 19.42 14.53
N PHE A 415 -16.79 19.12 13.29
CA PHE A 415 -15.39 18.77 13.02
C PHE A 415 -14.45 19.93 13.32
N TYR A 416 -14.80 21.15 12.95
CA TYR A 416 -14.03 22.34 13.33
C TYR A 416 -14.07 22.59 14.83
N GLU A 417 -15.24 22.53 15.48
CA GLU A 417 -15.41 22.79 16.91
C GLU A 417 -14.60 21.82 17.78
N LEU A 418 -14.50 20.54 17.36
CA LEU A 418 -13.77 19.49 18.07
C LEU A 418 -12.33 19.28 17.59
N ASP A 419 -11.81 20.20 16.79
CA ASP A 419 -10.41 20.15 16.31
C ASP A 419 -10.07 18.76 15.74
N THR A 420 -10.84 18.34 14.72
CA THR A 420 -10.96 16.94 14.31
C THR A 420 -9.88 16.51 13.35
N TYR A 421 -9.32 15.33 13.59
CA TYR A 421 -8.42 14.61 12.70
C TYR A 421 -9.10 13.36 12.13
N PHE A 422 -8.79 13.01 10.89
CA PHE A 422 -9.03 11.66 10.36
C PHE A 422 -7.91 11.26 9.40
N TYR A 423 -7.64 9.96 9.31
CA TYR A 423 -6.65 9.46 8.37
C TYR A 423 -7.26 9.22 6.98
N SER A 424 -6.47 9.39 5.93
CA SER A 424 -6.87 9.05 4.56
C SER A 424 -5.66 8.80 3.66
N SER A 425 -5.87 8.11 2.54
CA SER A 425 -4.91 7.98 1.42
C SER A 425 -5.24 8.93 0.27
N PHE A 426 -6.42 9.55 0.29
CA PHE A 426 -6.84 10.57 -0.68
C PHE A 426 -7.72 11.62 0.01
N TYR A 427 -7.48 12.87 -0.33
CA TYR A 427 -8.28 13.99 0.19
C TYR A 427 -8.09 15.22 -0.68
N THR A 428 -9.19 15.88 -1.01
CA THR A 428 -9.18 17.13 -1.75
C THR A 428 -9.60 18.27 -0.86
N ASN A 429 -8.74 19.25 -0.70
CA ASN A 429 -9.13 20.54 -0.15
C ASN A 429 -9.44 21.51 -1.30
N ASN A 430 -10.71 21.82 -1.47
CA ASN A 430 -11.18 22.75 -2.51
C ASN A 430 -10.67 24.19 -2.34
N LEU A 431 -10.01 24.50 -1.23
CA LEU A 431 -9.39 25.79 -0.97
C LEU A 431 -7.92 25.85 -1.40
N PHE A 432 -7.29 24.68 -1.67
CA PHE A 432 -5.91 24.67 -2.13
C PHE A 432 -5.79 25.17 -3.56
N PRO A 433 -4.79 26.01 -3.87
CA PRO A 433 -4.58 26.53 -5.22
C PRO A 433 -4.53 25.45 -6.29
N ALA A 434 -3.90 24.30 -6.01
CA ALA A 434 -3.82 23.18 -6.96
C ALA A 434 -5.20 22.61 -7.29
N ALA A 435 -6.08 22.42 -6.31
CA ALA A 435 -7.44 21.91 -6.52
C ALA A 435 -8.31 22.95 -7.23
N ILE A 436 -8.19 24.23 -6.87
CA ILE A 436 -8.90 25.34 -7.53
C ILE A 436 -8.49 25.41 -9.01
N ASN A 437 -7.19 25.47 -9.28
CA ASN A 437 -6.65 25.56 -10.63
C ASN A 437 -7.05 24.35 -11.49
N PHE A 438 -7.00 23.15 -10.92
CA PHE A 438 -7.44 21.94 -11.60
C PHE A 438 -8.93 22.02 -11.96
N THR A 439 -9.79 22.35 -10.99
CA THR A 439 -11.25 22.44 -11.20
C THR A 439 -11.61 23.50 -12.24
N GLN A 440 -10.96 24.66 -12.19
CA GLN A 440 -11.16 25.72 -13.20
C GLN A 440 -10.71 25.28 -14.59
N SER A 441 -9.56 24.60 -14.68
CA SER A 441 -9.04 24.06 -15.94
C SER A 441 -9.95 22.96 -16.49
N TYR A 442 -10.44 22.07 -15.63
CA TYR A 442 -11.38 21.02 -16.00
C TYR A 442 -12.67 21.60 -16.59
N ARG A 443 -13.27 22.60 -15.94
CA ARG A 443 -14.45 23.33 -16.46
C ARG A 443 -14.17 23.99 -17.82
N ARG A 444 -12.99 24.56 -17.99
CA ARG A 444 -12.59 25.22 -19.24
C ARG A 444 -12.45 24.21 -20.39
N TRP A 445 -11.91 23.02 -20.10
CA TRP A 445 -11.68 22.00 -21.12
C TRP A 445 -12.94 21.25 -21.52
N TYR A 446 -13.78 20.91 -20.52
CA TYR A 446 -14.90 20.00 -20.73
C TYR A 446 -16.28 20.67 -20.59
N SER A 447 -16.34 21.96 -20.27
CA SER A 447 -17.57 22.75 -20.10
C SER A 447 -18.57 22.13 -19.11
N LYS A 448 -18.07 21.39 -18.11
CA LYS A 448 -18.85 20.74 -17.05
C LYS A 448 -18.08 20.67 -15.74
N ASP A 449 -18.79 20.41 -14.66
CA ASP A 449 -18.20 20.08 -13.37
C ASP A 449 -17.94 18.58 -13.24
N MET A 450 -16.96 18.22 -12.40
CA MET A 450 -16.80 16.84 -11.96
C MET A 450 -17.97 16.43 -11.06
N SER A 451 -18.36 15.16 -11.14
CA SER A 451 -19.39 14.57 -10.28
C SER A 451 -19.02 14.68 -8.79
N ASN A 452 -20.03 14.78 -7.94
CA ASN A 452 -19.81 14.82 -6.49
C ASN A 452 -19.58 13.41 -5.92
N THR A 453 -18.43 12.83 -6.24
CA THR A 453 -18.00 11.50 -5.80
C THR A 453 -16.77 11.59 -4.90
N TYR A 454 -16.52 10.53 -4.13
CA TYR A 454 -15.30 10.33 -3.36
C TYR A 454 -14.71 8.94 -3.69
N PRO A 455 -13.49 8.91 -4.27
CA PRO A 455 -12.69 10.03 -4.76
C PRO A 455 -13.35 10.78 -5.95
N LYS A 456 -12.86 11.98 -6.27
CA LYS A 456 -13.16 12.68 -7.53
C LYS A 456 -12.37 11.98 -8.65
N TYR A 457 -13.09 11.38 -9.61
CA TYR A 457 -12.45 10.54 -10.63
C TYR A 457 -11.56 11.32 -11.59
N GLY A 458 -11.90 12.56 -11.94
CA GLY A 458 -11.04 13.44 -12.74
C GLY A 458 -9.70 13.74 -12.05
N MET A 459 -9.72 14.04 -10.74
CA MET A 459 -8.50 14.25 -9.97
C MET A 459 -7.68 12.96 -9.82
N LEU A 460 -8.33 11.82 -9.61
CA LEU A 460 -7.65 10.52 -9.55
C LEU A 460 -6.96 10.20 -10.88
N GLY A 461 -7.64 10.43 -12.01
CA GLY A 461 -7.05 10.24 -13.34
C GLY A 461 -5.84 11.12 -13.57
N PHE A 462 -5.91 12.38 -13.14
CA PHE A 462 -4.78 13.31 -13.20
C PHE A 462 -3.62 12.82 -12.34
N ASP A 463 -3.86 12.55 -11.06
CA ASP A 463 -2.80 12.17 -10.11
C ASP A 463 -2.09 10.88 -10.55
N VAL A 464 -2.85 9.85 -10.94
CA VAL A 464 -2.31 8.57 -11.45
C VAL A 464 -1.51 8.79 -12.74
N GLY A 465 -2.09 9.49 -13.70
CA GLY A 465 -1.41 9.78 -14.97
C GLY A 465 -0.14 10.58 -14.76
N TYR A 466 -0.21 11.63 -13.97
CA TYR A 466 0.95 12.49 -13.72
C TYR A 466 2.09 11.75 -13.01
N PHE A 467 1.78 10.94 -11.98
CA PHE A 467 2.77 10.16 -11.25
C PHE A 467 3.51 9.17 -12.15
N PHE A 468 2.76 8.31 -12.85
CA PHE A 468 3.37 7.24 -13.63
C PHE A 468 4.08 7.75 -14.88
N LEU A 469 3.51 8.72 -15.60
CA LEU A 469 4.14 9.26 -16.80
C LEU A 469 5.39 10.08 -16.48
N LYS A 470 5.36 10.90 -15.42
CA LYS A 470 6.54 11.61 -14.93
C LYS A 470 7.62 10.63 -14.47
N GLY A 471 7.21 9.61 -13.70
CA GLY A 471 8.11 8.56 -13.24
C GLY A 471 8.79 7.82 -14.40
N LEU A 472 8.04 7.38 -15.39
CA LEU A 472 8.59 6.71 -16.58
C LEU A 472 9.49 7.61 -17.40
N SER A 473 9.15 8.88 -17.58
CA SER A 473 9.99 9.85 -18.26
C SER A 473 11.33 10.07 -17.55
N GLN A 474 11.32 10.15 -16.20
CA GLN A 474 12.52 10.42 -15.41
C GLN A 474 13.37 9.18 -15.17
N GLN A 475 12.75 8.03 -14.92
CA GLN A 475 13.42 6.80 -14.47
C GLN A 475 13.51 5.73 -15.57
N GLY A 476 12.70 5.85 -16.63
CA GLY A 476 12.66 4.87 -17.70
C GLY A 476 12.31 3.47 -17.20
N ASN A 477 13.09 2.48 -17.61
CA ASN A 477 12.93 1.08 -17.19
C ASN A 477 13.39 0.78 -15.76
N LYS A 478 13.91 1.77 -15.01
CA LYS A 478 14.28 1.69 -13.59
C LYS A 478 13.24 2.32 -12.66
N LEU A 479 12.02 2.54 -13.13
CA LEU A 479 10.97 3.13 -12.31
C LEU A 479 10.77 2.36 -11.00
N GLU A 480 10.78 1.04 -11.04
CA GLU A 480 10.56 0.13 -9.92
C GLU A 480 11.58 0.30 -8.78
N GLU A 481 12.81 0.61 -9.14
CA GLU A 481 13.90 0.84 -8.18
C GLU A 481 13.87 2.25 -7.58
N ASN A 482 13.17 3.19 -8.24
CA ASN A 482 13.23 4.62 -7.94
C ASN A 482 11.84 5.27 -7.72
N LEU A 483 10.83 4.51 -7.37
CA LEU A 483 9.46 5.02 -7.14
C LEU A 483 9.43 6.17 -6.10
N ASN A 484 10.24 6.08 -5.06
CA ASN A 484 10.38 7.10 -4.01
C ASN A 484 11.09 8.39 -4.48
N ARG A 485 11.73 8.37 -5.65
CA ARG A 485 12.35 9.55 -6.27
C ARG A 485 11.38 10.31 -7.17
N VAL A 486 10.22 9.75 -7.46
CA VAL A 486 9.18 10.40 -8.26
C VAL A 486 8.44 11.41 -7.39
N GLN A 487 8.94 12.63 -7.38
CA GLN A 487 8.31 13.69 -6.59
C GLN A 487 7.18 14.33 -7.39
N VAL A 488 5.97 14.24 -6.84
CA VAL A 488 4.76 14.89 -7.36
C VAL A 488 4.00 15.52 -6.21
N THR A 489 3.33 16.63 -6.49
CA THR A 489 2.36 17.21 -5.57
C THR A 489 0.97 16.81 -6.05
N PRO A 490 0.35 15.77 -5.49
CA PRO A 490 -0.93 15.30 -5.95
C PRO A 490 -2.03 16.29 -5.59
N ILE A 491 -3.08 16.32 -6.41
CA ILE A 491 -4.28 17.14 -6.14
C ILE A 491 -5.10 16.47 -5.04
N GLN A 492 -5.27 15.16 -5.12
CA GLN A 492 -6.12 14.37 -4.24
C GLN A 492 -5.41 13.14 -3.66
N THR A 493 -4.82 12.30 -4.51
CA THR A 493 -4.34 10.96 -4.14
C THR A 493 -2.83 10.97 -3.94
N GLY A 494 -2.38 10.72 -2.72
CA GLY A 494 -0.96 10.55 -2.43
C GLY A 494 -0.43 9.19 -2.88
N PHE A 495 0.88 9.12 -3.16
CA PHE A 495 1.54 7.89 -3.58
C PHE A 495 2.76 7.59 -2.71
N CYS A 496 2.81 6.38 -2.19
CA CYS A 496 3.95 5.76 -1.54
C CYS A 496 3.88 4.26 -1.88
N PHE A 497 4.44 3.89 -3.02
CA PHE A 497 4.40 2.50 -3.49
C PHE A 497 5.49 1.69 -2.81
N GLU A 498 5.10 0.60 -2.16
CA GLU A 498 6.00 -0.38 -1.56
C GLU A 498 5.74 -1.75 -2.16
N ARG A 499 6.83 -2.47 -2.46
CA ARG A 499 6.75 -3.82 -3.01
C ARG A 499 6.27 -4.79 -1.92
N VAL A 500 5.33 -5.67 -2.25
CA VAL A 500 4.74 -6.60 -1.25
C VAL A 500 5.71 -7.71 -0.83
N ASN A 501 6.55 -8.19 -1.76
CA ASN A 501 7.60 -9.19 -1.54
C ASN A 501 8.62 -9.13 -2.70
N ASN A 502 9.66 -10.00 -2.73
CA ASN A 502 10.71 -9.94 -3.74
C ASN A 502 10.24 -10.18 -5.19
N TRP A 503 9.15 -10.93 -5.36
CA TRP A 503 8.61 -11.34 -6.68
C TRP A 503 7.22 -10.76 -6.98
N GLY A 504 6.61 -10.06 -6.05
CA GLY A 504 5.30 -9.44 -6.21
C GLY A 504 5.39 -8.00 -6.71
N GLY A 505 4.21 -7.40 -6.87
CA GLY A 505 4.03 -6.02 -7.29
C GLY A 505 4.07 -5.02 -6.14
N PHE A 506 3.39 -3.92 -6.34
CA PHE A 506 3.42 -2.77 -5.44
C PHE A 506 2.02 -2.40 -4.94
N ILE A 507 1.94 -2.04 -3.67
CA ILE A 507 0.74 -1.44 -3.07
C ILE A 507 1.04 0.00 -2.67
N ASN A 508 0.04 0.86 -2.81
CA ASN A 508 0.15 2.24 -2.33
C ASN A 508 -0.12 2.28 -0.82
N ARG A 509 0.88 2.67 -0.03
CA ARG A 509 0.78 2.78 1.44
C ARG A 509 0.72 4.22 1.95
N LYS A 510 0.49 5.19 1.07
CA LYS A 510 0.40 6.58 1.47
C LYS A 510 -0.76 6.81 2.44
N VAL A 511 -0.43 7.36 3.59
CA VAL A 511 -1.38 7.80 4.61
C VAL A 511 -0.98 9.20 5.07
N PHE A 512 -1.96 10.05 5.26
CA PHE A 512 -1.83 11.36 5.87
C PHE A 512 -3.03 11.62 6.79
N PHE A 513 -2.91 12.61 7.65
CA PHE A 513 -4.05 13.06 8.46
C PHE A 513 -4.61 14.36 7.89
N VAL A 514 -5.92 14.43 7.85
CA VAL A 514 -6.66 15.66 7.57
C VAL A 514 -7.10 16.25 8.89
N HIS A 515 -6.82 17.51 9.10
CA HIS A 515 -7.07 18.22 10.34
C HIS A 515 -8.00 19.42 10.10
N PHE A 516 -9.17 19.38 10.67
CA PHE A 516 -10.11 20.50 10.77
C PHE A 516 -9.80 21.27 12.04
N THR A 517 -9.10 22.38 11.93
CA THR A 517 -8.66 23.15 13.09
C THR A 517 -9.79 24.00 13.69
N LYS A 518 -9.73 24.28 14.99
CA LYS A 518 -10.64 25.21 15.69
C LYS A 518 -10.63 26.64 15.10
N ASP A 519 -9.61 27.00 14.32
CA ASP A 519 -9.49 28.29 13.64
C ASP A 519 -10.09 28.25 12.22
N TYR A 520 -10.89 27.23 11.91
CA TYR A 520 -11.55 26.99 10.62
C TYR A 520 -10.58 26.78 9.46
N GLU A 521 -9.37 26.35 9.74
CA GLU A 521 -8.41 25.92 8.73
C GLU A 521 -8.51 24.42 8.47
N LEU A 522 -8.11 24.03 7.27
CA LEU A 522 -8.09 22.66 6.84
C LEU A 522 -6.64 22.31 6.45
N ILE A 523 -6.01 21.47 7.24
CA ILE A 523 -4.59 21.14 7.11
C ILE A 523 -4.43 19.67 6.71
N LYS A 524 -3.56 19.39 5.76
CA LYS A 524 -3.10 18.04 5.43
C LYS A 524 -1.75 17.82 6.10
N LEU A 525 -1.71 16.92 7.09
CA LEU A 525 -0.49 16.51 7.77
C LEU A 525 0.11 15.31 7.06
N ASP A 526 1.25 15.50 6.45
CA ASP A 526 2.05 14.45 5.83
C ASP A 526 3.23 14.12 6.74
N PHE A 527 3.47 12.83 7.00
CA PHE A 527 4.47 12.34 7.93
C PHE A 527 5.72 11.79 7.25
N GLU A 528 5.76 11.83 5.92
CA GLU A 528 6.88 11.33 5.11
C GLU A 528 7.75 12.45 4.54
#